data_d5575dd8020c5d7c7a1a21085a0bbdbb
#
_entry.id   d5575dd8020c5d7c7a1a21085a0bbdbb
#
_cell.length_a   1.000
_cell.length_b   1.000
_cell.length_c   1.000
_cell.angle_alpha   90.00
_cell.angle_beta   90.00
_cell.angle_gamma   90.00
#
_symmetry.space_group_name_H-M   'P 1'
#
loop_
_entity.id
_entity.type
_entity.pdbx_description
1 polymer ?
#
loop_
_entity_poly.entity_id
_entity_poly.type
_entity_poly.pdbx_seq_one_letter_code
_entity_poly.pdbx_strand_id
1 'polypeptide(L)'
;MPPHPQLAATQLVLVRAIVAALARQPYQAPLVRWGTRLHDRFLLPYWLGRDLDDVVAHLARAGIPLPAAALAPFLTLRCPLIGTLRAGDVTLELRNALEPWPVLGEEVGASGTTRYVDSSLERIELRARGLVPGRHVVVAGGVEVPMAPTRDADLAVAGVRFRAWCPPHALQPHLGIHHPLRLEVVDTWAERALGGCTYHVWHPEGRAFERAPLTALEAAARRQQRFTLDGGSPWPVRAIPLAPHPDAPMTLDLRRASVGAPMPRPGDWAPPDA
;
A
#
# COMPACT_ATOMS: atom_id res chain seq x y z
N MET A 1 7.14 16.40 -8.81
CA MET A 1 6.74 17.68 -8.19
C MET A 1 5.41 17.53 -7.51
N PRO A 2 5.15 18.18 -6.37
CA PRO A 2 3.79 18.25 -5.80
C PRO A 2 2.83 18.90 -6.80
N PRO A 3 1.59 18.40 -6.91
CA PRO A 3 0.64 18.89 -7.92
C PRO A 3 0.05 20.27 -7.61
N HIS A 4 0.33 20.83 -6.43
CA HIS A 4 -0.21 22.11 -5.99
C HIS A 4 0.92 23.00 -5.43
N PRO A 5 0.96 24.33 -5.75
CA PRO A 5 2.00 25.24 -5.29
C PRO A 5 2.16 25.30 -3.76
N GLN A 6 1.06 25.23 -3.01
CA GLN A 6 1.09 25.19 -1.54
C GLN A 6 1.82 23.95 -1.01
N LEU A 7 1.67 22.78 -1.63
CA LEU A 7 2.40 21.58 -1.25
C LEU A 7 3.90 21.72 -1.54
N ALA A 8 4.24 22.33 -2.67
CA ALA A 8 5.65 22.63 -3.00
C ALA A 8 6.26 23.60 -1.97
N ALA A 9 5.54 24.64 -1.61
CA ALA A 9 5.98 25.59 -0.57
C ALA A 9 6.13 24.90 0.79
N THR A 10 5.16 24.09 1.21
CA THR A 10 5.22 23.33 2.47
C THR A 10 6.39 22.37 2.50
N GLN A 11 6.68 21.68 1.39
CA GLN A 11 7.84 20.80 1.27
C GLN A 11 9.15 21.59 1.45
N LEU A 12 9.26 22.76 0.83
CA LEU A 12 10.42 23.62 0.97
C LEU A 12 10.59 24.12 2.41
N VAL A 13 9.50 24.52 3.07
CA VAL A 13 9.50 24.94 4.48
C VAL A 13 9.95 23.78 5.37
N LEU A 14 9.45 22.57 5.17
CA LEU A 14 9.87 21.38 5.93
C LEU A 14 11.38 21.13 5.79
N VAL A 15 11.89 21.13 4.56
CA VAL A 15 13.34 20.92 4.31
C VAL A 15 14.18 22.01 4.99
N ARG A 16 13.77 23.28 4.87
CA ARG A 16 14.48 24.40 5.54
C ARG A 16 14.42 24.28 7.04
N ALA A 17 13.30 23.85 7.61
CA ALA A 17 13.15 23.63 9.05
C ALA A 17 14.10 22.53 9.55
N ILE A 18 14.17 21.41 8.85
CA ILE A 18 15.10 20.32 9.16
C ILE A 18 16.56 20.81 9.12
N VAL A 19 16.94 21.49 8.04
CA VAL A 19 18.31 22.04 7.90
C VAL A 19 18.62 23.02 9.04
N ALA A 20 17.69 23.93 9.35
CA ALA A 20 17.88 24.91 10.45
C ALA A 20 18.00 24.24 11.82
N ALA A 21 17.21 23.19 12.10
CA ALA A 21 17.29 22.43 13.34
C ALA A 21 18.65 21.72 13.45
N LEU A 22 19.07 21.02 12.40
CA LEU A 22 20.34 20.28 12.38
C LEU A 22 21.57 21.19 12.38
N ALA A 23 21.49 22.42 11.82
CA ALA A 23 22.55 23.38 11.87
C ALA A 23 22.76 23.93 13.30
N ARG A 24 21.68 24.06 14.10
CA ARG A 24 21.75 24.50 15.52
C ARG A 24 22.20 23.36 16.43
N GLN A 25 21.70 22.17 16.17
CA GLN A 25 21.99 20.98 16.98
C GLN A 25 22.21 19.78 16.02
N PRO A 26 23.47 19.51 15.65
CA PRO A 26 23.80 18.38 14.80
C PRO A 26 23.34 17.06 15.40
N TYR A 27 22.87 16.17 14.54
CA TYR A 27 22.46 14.82 14.93
C TYR A 27 23.68 14.00 15.35
N GLN A 28 23.69 13.51 16.58
CA GLN A 28 24.80 12.78 17.17
C GLN A 28 24.48 11.31 17.51
N ALA A 29 23.20 10.92 17.41
CA ALA A 29 22.83 9.54 17.68
C ALA A 29 23.34 8.61 16.58
N PRO A 30 23.68 7.35 16.90
CA PRO A 30 24.12 6.39 15.91
C PRO A 30 22.99 6.13 14.90
N LEU A 31 23.38 6.03 13.62
CA LEU A 31 22.43 5.70 12.55
C LEU A 31 21.99 4.24 12.67
N VAL A 32 20.69 4.02 12.57
CA VAL A 32 20.09 2.69 12.56
C VAL A 32 20.21 2.09 11.16
N ARG A 33 20.75 0.87 11.08
CA ARG A 33 20.78 0.10 9.82
C ARG A 33 19.50 -0.71 9.71
N TRP A 34 18.57 -0.23 8.93
CA TRP A 34 17.28 -0.90 8.72
C TRP A 34 17.36 -2.08 7.75
N GLY A 35 18.31 -2.06 6.79
CA GLY A 35 18.38 -3.06 5.73
C GLY A 35 17.09 -3.10 4.92
N THR A 36 16.66 -4.30 4.57
CA THR A 36 15.42 -4.55 3.81
C THR A 36 14.15 -4.18 4.55
N ARG A 37 14.18 -4.09 5.90
CA ARG A 37 13.07 -3.63 6.73
C ARG A 37 12.63 -2.20 6.39
N LEU A 38 13.52 -1.38 5.83
CA LEU A 38 13.17 -0.05 5.33
C LEU A 38 12.07 -0.15 4.26
N HIS A 39 12.20 -1.11 3.35
CA HIS A 39 11.26 -1.30 2.26
C HIS A 39 9.98 -2.06 2.67
N ASP A 40 10.01 -2.77 3.77
CA ASP A 40 8.83 -3.42 4.31
C ASP A 40 7.95 -2.43 5.09
N ARG A 41 8.50 -1.90 6.19
CA ARG A 41 7.77 -1.11 7.15
C ARG A 41 7.51 0.32 6.69
N PHE A 42 8.57 1.03 6.27
CA PHE A 42 8.51 2.48 6.05
C PHE A 42 7.94 2.89 4.69
N LEU A 43 7.52 1.94 3.86
CA LEU A 43 6.74 2.21 2.66
C LEU A 43 5.24 2.00 2.85
N LEU A 44 4.82 1.59 4.06
CA LEU A 44 3.42 1.57 4.47
C LEU A 44 3.01 2.95 5.04
N PRO A 45 1.91 3.54 4.57
CA PRO A 45 1.47 4.88 4.96
C PRO A 45 1.31 5.10 6.47
N TYR A 46 0.93 4.07 7.23
CA TYR A 46 0.85 4.17 8.68
C TYR A 46 2.21 4.53 9.29
N TRP A 47 3.25 3.80 8.92
CA TRP A 47 4.59 4.00 9.48
C TRP A 47 5.25 5.27 8.95
N LEU A 48 5.00 5.62 7.67
CA LEU A 48 5.41 6.91 7.12
C LEU A 48 4.81 8.08 7.90
N GLY A 49 3.53 7.97 8.27
CA GLY A 49 2.86 8.97 9.09
C GLY A 49 3.50 9.12 10.47
N ARG A 50 3.79 7.99 11.13
CA ARG A 50 4.45 7.99 12.44
C ARG A 50 5.85 8.58 12.40
N ASP A 51 6.63 8.26 11.37
CA ASP A 51 7.96 8.84 11.17
C ASP A 51 7.88 10.36 10.94
N LEU A 52 6.90 10.80 10.16
CA LEU A 52 6.65 12.23 9.95
C LEU A 52 6.23 12.94 11.24
N ASP A 53 5.41 12.32 12.09
CA ASP A 53 5.05 12.84 13.42
C ASP A 53 6.30 13.01 14.30
N ASP A 54 7.21 12.05 14.27
CA ASP A 54 8.48 12.10 15.02
C ASP A 54 9.38 13.25 14.52
N VAL A 55 9.42 13.49 13.20
CA VAL A 55 10.12 14.65 12.62
C VAL A 55 9.50 15.97 13.10
N VAL A 56 8.18 16.10 13.07
CA VAL A 56 7.46 17.29 13.55
C VAL A 56 7.73 17.53 15.03
N ALA A 57 7.70 16.49 15.86
CA ALA A 57 8.00 16.57 17.28
C ALA A 57 9.46 16.99 17.53
N HIS A 58 10.41 16.50 16.73
CA HIS A 58 11.82 16.91 16.80
C HIS A 58 11.97 18.39 16.46
N LEU A 59 11.36 18.88 15.40
CA LEU A 59 11.39 20.28 15.00
C LEU A 59 10.78 21.20 16.07
N ALA A 60 9.66 20.78 16.67
CA ALA A 60 9.03 21.53 17.76
C ALA A 60 9.96 21.67 18.97
N ARG A 61 10.67 20.61 19.36
CA ARG A 61 11.70 20.66 20.43
C ARG A 61 12.88 21.59 20.08
N ALA A 62 13.21 21.68 18.79
CA ALA A 62 14.23 22.64 18.31
C ALA A 62 13.74 24.09 18.18
N GLY A 63 12.51 24.39 18.64
CA GLY A 63 11.90 25.72 18.57
C GLY A 63 11.40 26.11 17.16
N ILE A 64 11.14 25.13 16.31
CA ILE A 64 10.63 25.32 14.93
C ILE A 64 9.33 24.53 14.78
N PRO A 65 8.21 24.94 15.40
CA PRO A 65 6.96 24.21 15.33
C PRO A 65 6.38 24.26 13.92
N LEU A 66 6.06 23.09 13.37
CA LEU A 66 5.28 22.95 12.15
C LEU A 66 3.94 22.26 12.48
N PRO A 67 2.81 22.76 11.95
CA PRO A 67 1.53 22.09 12.16
C PRO A 67 1.50 20.75 11.39
N ALA A 68 1.26 19.64 12.10
CA ALA A 68 1.18 18.31 11.49
C ALA A 68 0.13 18.26 10.39
N ALA A 69 -0.97 19.01 10.53
CA ALA A 69 -2.02 19.13 9.51
C ALA A 69 -1.52 19.65 8.15
N ALA A 70 -0.45 20.47 8.13
CA ALA A 70 0.15 20.95 6.90
C ALA A 70 0.86 19.83 6.11
N LEU A 71 1.28 18.75 6.79
CA LEU A 71 2.03 17.65 6.22
C LEU A 71 1.12 16.46 5.84
N ALA A 72 -0.06 16.35 6.42
CA ALA A 72 -1.03 15.28 6.13
C ALA A 72 -1.36 15.14 4.63
N PRO A 73 -1.48 16.22 3.82
CA PRO A 73 -1.75 16.12 2.39
C PRO A 73 -0.69 15.33 1.61
N PHE A 74 0.56 15.28 2.05
CA PHE A 74 1.60 14.49 1.37
C PHE A 74 1.29 13.00 1.42
N LEU A 75 0.84 12.49 2.58
CA LEU A 75 0.45 11.09 2.72
C LEU A 75 -0.84 10.79 1.96
N THR A 76 -1.85 11.64 2.05
CA THR A 76 -3.13 11.42 1.37
C THR A 76 -3.01 11.50 -0.15
N LEU A 77 -2.08 12.30 -0.66
CA LEU A 77 -1.80 12.37 -2.09
C LEU A 77 -1.08 11.10 -2.60
N ARG A 78 -0.07 10.64 -1.86
CA ARG A 78 0.75 9.48 -2.26
C ARG A 78 0.07 8.16 -1.95
N CYS A 79 -0.62 8.09 -0.84
CA CYS A 79 -1.24 6.89 -0.29
C CYS A 79 -2.74 7.12 -0.03
N PRO A 80 -3.52 7.46 -1.06
CA PRO A 80 -4.94 7.72 -0.89
C PRO A 80 -5.69 6.50 -0.39
N LEU A 81 -6.79 6.76 0.33
CA LEU A 81 -7.77 5.75 0.66
C LEU A 81 -8.40 5.21 -0.64
N ILE A 82 -8.43 3.90 -0.79
CA ILE A 82 -9.08 3.18 -1.89
C ILE A 82 -10.53 2.90 -1.52
N GLY A 83 -10.75 2.29 -0.35
CA GLY A 83 -12.07 1.94 0.13
C GLY A 83 -12.04 1.43 1.58
N THR A 84 -13.23 1.22 2.13
CA THR A 84 -13.42 0.71 3.49
C THR A 84 -14.47 -0.39 3.46
N LEU A 85 -14.12 -1.55 4.01
CA LEU A 85 -15.02 -2.67 4.27
C LEU A 85 -15.41 -2.65 5.76
N ARG A 86 -16.71 -2.79 6.03
CA ARG A 86 -17.23 -3.09 7.37
C ARG A 86 -17.80 -4.51 7.38
N ALA A 87 -17.24 -5.36 8.23
CA ALA A 87 -17.56 -6.77 8.32
C ALA A 87 -17.81 -7.12 9.79
N GLY A 88 -19.07 -7.05 10.24
CA GLY A 88 -19.42 -7.10 11.65
C GLY A 88 -18.77 -5.94 12.42
N ASP A 89 -18.06 -6.27 13.49
CA ASP A 89 -17.32 -5.29 14.31
C ASP A 89 -15.95 -4.91 13.72
N VAL A 90 -15.53 -5.59 12.64
CA VAL A 90 -14.25 -5.32 11.98
C VAL A 90 -14.41 -4.24 10.92
N THR A 91 -13.55 -3.24 10.97
CA THR A 91 -13.40 -2.24 9.90
C THR A 91 -12.05 -2.43 9.25
N LEU A 92 -12.03 -2.67 7.93
CA LEU A 92 -10.83 -2.82 7.11
C LEU A 92 -10.74 -1.67 6.11
N GLU A 93 -9.69 -0.84 6.22
CA GLU A 93 -9.36 0.20 5.24
C GLU A 93 -8.28 -0.31 4.29
N LEU A 94 -8.44 -0.01 3.01
CA LEU A 94 -7.44 -0.22 1.97
C LEU A 94 -6.86 1.13 1.54
N ARG A 95 -5.54 1.24 1.52
CA ARG A 95 -4.81 2.43 1.05
C ARG A 95 -3.74 2.04 0.05
N ASN A 96 -3.45 2.91 -0.91
CA ASN A 96 -2.24 2.75 -1.69
C ASN A 96 -1.02 2.82 -0.77
N ALA A 97 -0.02 1.99 -1.06
CA ALA A 97 1.28 2.02 -0.41
C ALA A 97 2.38 2.18 -1.46
N LEU A 98 3.60 2.43 -1.02
CA LEU A 98 4.73 2.59 -1.91
C LEU A 98 5.38 1.23 -2.19
N GLU A 99 5.69 0.95 -3.46
CA GLU A 99 6.45 -0.23 -3.85
C GLU A 99 7.79 0.18 -4.46
N PRO A 100 8.91 -0.29 -3.90
CA PRO A 100 10.23 -0.04 -4.46
C PRO A 100 10.46 -0.99 -5.64
N TRP A 101 10.20 -0.52 -6.83
CA TRP A 101 10.37 -1.34 -8.03
C TRP A 101 11.84 -1.73 -8.25
N PRO A 102 12.12 -3.00 -8.57
CA PRO A 102 13.47 -3.46 -8.90
C PRO A 102 14.04 -2.72 -10.10
N VAL A 103 15.28 -2.27 -10.01
CA VAL A 103 16.01 -1.70 -11.13
C VAL A 103 16.49 -2.83 -12.03
N LEU A 104 16.12 -2.79 -13.30
CA LEU A 104 16.49 -3.78 -14.33
C LEU A 104 17.79 -3.41 -15.03
N GLY A 105 18.05 -2.10 -15.14
CA GLY A 105 19.25 -1.61 -15.78
C GLY A 105 19.37 -0.08 -15.68
N GLU A 106 20.55 0.41 -15.92
CA GLU A 106 20.86 1.84 -15.98
C GLU A 106 21.56 2.17 -17.29
N GLU A 107 21.18 3.27 -17.92
CA GLU A 107 21.79 3.81 -19.11
C GLU A 107 22.26 5.23 -18.83
N VAL A 108 23.53 5.50 -19.12
CA VAL A 108 24.11 6.83 -18.96
C VAL A 108 23.89 7.62 -20.23
N GLY A 109 23.10 8.69 -20.13
CA GLY A 109 22.87 9.64 -21.22
C GLY A 109 23.55 10.98 -20.98
N ALA A 110 23.52 11.86 -21.96
CA ALA A 110 24.11 13.20 -21.90
C ALA A 110 23.52 14.09 -20.80
N SER A 111 22.27 13.82 -20.37
CA SER A 111 21.53 14.57 -19.33
C SER A 111 21.45 13.88 -17.98
N GLY A 112 22.11 12.74 -17.78
CA GLY A 112 22.06 11.95 -16.54
C GLY A 112 21.86 10.47 -16.80
N THR A 113 21.55 9.74 -15.73
CA THR A 113 21.30 8.28 -15.78
C THR A 113 19.81 8.00 -15.88
N THR A 114 19.41 7.23 -16.89
CA THR A 114 18.06 6.68 -17.00
C THR A 114 18.01 5.29 -16.38
N ARG A 115 17.00 5.04 -15.55
CA ARG A 115 16.79 3.73 -14.93
C ARG A 115 15.57 3.05 -15.51
N TYR A 116 15.74 1.79 -15.88
CA TYR A 116 14.66 0.90 -16.24
C TYR A 116 14.26 0.10 -15.02
N VAL A 117 12.96 0.07 -14.70
CA VAL A 117 12.44 -0.61 -13.52
C VAL A 117 11.36 -1.62 -13.90
N ASP A 118 11.25 -2.69 -13.12
CA ASP A 118 10.10 -3.59 -13.19
C ASP A 118 8.92 -3.01 -12.41
N SER A 119 8.01 -2.35 -13.13
CA SER A 119 6.80 -1.74 -12.58
C SER A 119 5.62 -2.70 -12.45
N SER A 120 5.84 -4.01 -12.61
CA SER A 120 4.76 -5.01 -12.54
C SER A 120 4.12 -5.13 -11.16
N LEU A 121 4.82 -4.67 -10.11
CA LEU A 121 4.40 -4.80 -8.73
C LEU A 121 3.71 -3.55 -8.22
N GLU A 122 2.65 -3.78 -7.46
CA GLU A 122 1.96 -2.77 -6.67
C GLU A 122 1.86 -3.23 -5.23
N ARG A 123 1.63 -2.28 -4.33
CA ARG A 123 1.40 -2.55 -2.90
C ARG A 123 0.21 -1.76 -2.40
N ILE A 124 -0.58 -2.38 -1.56
CA ILE A 124 -1.58 -1.72 -0.74
C ILE A 124 -1.25 -1.91 0.74
N GLU A 125 -1.69 -0.97 1.56
CA GLU A 125 -1.73 -1.11 3.01
C GLU A 125 -3.15 -1.45 3.44
N LEU A 126 -3.26 -2.42 4.33
CA LEU A 126 -4.47 -2.78 5.03
C LEU A 126 -4.37 -2.28 6.47
N ARG A 127 -5.42 -1.59 6.93
CA ARG A 127 -5.61 -1.19 8.33
C ARG A 127 -6.88 -1.81 8.85
N ALA A 128 -6.76 -2.64 9.87
CA ALA A 128 -7.91 -3.29 10.47
C ALA A 128 -8.10 -2.87 11.92
N ARG A 129 -9.35 -2.58 12.29
CA ARG A 129 -9.80 -2.38 13.67
C ARG A 129 -10.86 -3.41 14.02
N GLY A 130 -10.97 -3.78 15.31
CA GLY A 130 -11.94 -4.76 15.76
C GLY A 130 -11.56 -6.22 15.49
N LEU A 131 -10.31 -6.48 15.07
CA LEU A 131 -9.83 -7.86 14.93
C LEU A 131 -9.69 -8.52 16.30
N VAL A 132 -10.33 -9.68 16.47
CA VAL A 132 -10.12 -10.53 17.64
C VAL A 132 -9.00 -11.51 17.32
N PRO A 133 -7.84 -11.41 18.02
CA PRO A 133 -6.70 -12.30 17.77
C PRO A 133 -7.09 -13.77 17.92
N GLY A 134 -6.61 -14.64 17.01
CA GLY A 134 -6.90 -16.06 16.99
C GLY A 134 -8.31 -16.43 16.47
N ARG A 135 -9.16 -15.44 16.21
CA ARG A 135 -10.49 -15.66 15.63
C ARG A 135 -10.64 -14.98 14.27
N HIS A 136 -10.26 -13.70 14.17
CA HIS A 136 -10.43 -12.96 12.92
C HIS A 136 -9.11 -12.89 12.17
N VAL A 137 -9.16 -13.25 10.90
CA VAL A 137 -8.03 -13.08 9.97
C VAL A 137 -8.47 -12.28 8.75
N VAL A 138 -7.54 -11.54 8.17
CA VAL A 138 -7.72 -10.89 6.87
C VAL A 138 -7.07 -11.78 5.82
N VAL A 139 -7.77 -12.00 4.73
CA VAL A 139 -7.32 -12.87 3.63
C VAL A 139 -7.23 -12.05 2.34
N ALA A 140 -6.15 -12.22 1.59
CA ALA A 140 -5.97 -11.64 0.27
C ALA A 140 -5.70 -12.75 -0.75
N GLY A 141 -6.58 -12.91 -1.73
CA GLY A 141 -6.46 -13.99 -2.72
C GLY A 141 -6.42 -15.39 -2.10
N GLY A 142 -7.13 -15.63 -1.00
CA GLY A 142 -7.14 -16.92 -0.29
C GLY A 142 -6.02 -17.08 0.75
N VAL A 143 -5.05 -16.17 0.82
CA VAL A 143 -3.88 -16.27 1.69
C VAL A 143 -4.01 -15.31 2.87
N GLU A 144 -3.64 -15.79 4.07
CA GLU A 144 -3.68 -15.00 5.30
C GLU A 144 -2.70 -13.82 5.24
N VAL A 145 -3.18 -12.64 5.57
CA VAL A 145 -2.38 -11.42 5.65
C VAL A 145 -1.77 -11.28 7.04
N PRO A 146 -0.45 -11.06 7.19
CA PRO A 146 0.23 -10.96 8.47
C PRO A 146 -0.07 -9.61 9.16
N MET A 147 -1.29 -9.45 9.68
CA MET A 147 -1.72 -8.23 10.36
C MET A 147 -0.92 -8.02 11.64
N ALA A 148 -0.06 -7.00 11.64
CA ALA A 148 0.79 -6.67 12.78
C ALA A 148 0.12 -5.60 13.67
N PRO A 149 0.08 -5.80 15.01
CA PRO A 149 -0.43 -4.80 15.94
C PRO A 149 0.42 -3.53 15.87
N THR A 150 -0.19 -2.39 16.14
CA THR A 150 0.46 -1.10 16.16
C THR A 150 0.52 -0.53 17.59
N ARG A 151 1.04 0.70 17.72
CA ARG A 151 0.97 1.44 19.00
C ARG A 151 -0.42 2.02 19.26
N ASP A 152 -1.23 2.18 18.21
CA ASP A 152 -2.60 2.65 18.36
C ASP A 152 -3.47 1.49 18.81
N ALA A 153 -4.25 1.70 19.85
CA ALA A 153 -5.13 0.68 20.38
C ALA A 153 -6.07 0.15 19.27
N ASP A 154 -6.26 -1.17 19.24
CA ASP A 154 -7.18 -1.84 18.33
C ASP A 154 -6.87 -1.64 16.82
N LEU A 155 -5.65 -1.24 16.48
CA LEU A 155 -5.23 -1.09 15.08
C LEU A 155 -4.14 -2.07 14.72
N ALA A 156 -4.41 -2.91 13.73
CA ALA A 156 -3.41 -3.75 13.08
C ALA A 156 -3.19 -3.29 11.63
N VAL A 157 -1.94 -3.42 11.14
CA VAL A 157 -1.52 -2.96 9.83
C VAL A 157 -0.71 -4.03 9.12
N ALA A 158 -0.94 -4.20 7.84
CA ALA A 158 -0.08 -5.02 6.97
C ALA A 158 0.00 -4.44 5.56
N GLY A 159 1.05 -4.81 4.84
CA GLY A 159 1.18 -4.59 3.41
C GLY A 159 0.73 -5.83 2.63
N VAL A 160 0.17 -5.63 1.45
CA VAL A 160 -0.04 -6.70 0.47
C VAL A 160 0.65 -6.27 -0.82
N ARG A 161 1.69 -7.01 -1.20
CA ARG A 161 2.39 -6.87 -2.48
C ARG A 161 1.82 -7.87 -3.45
N PHE A 162 1.51 -7.39 -4.65
CA PHE A 162 0.91 -8.23 -5.68
C PHE A 162 1.37 -7.81 -7.06
N ARG A 163 1.27 -8.73 -8.01
CA ARG A 163 1.54 -8.44 -9.42
C ARG A 163 0.30 -7.85 -10.04
N ALA A 164 0.38 -6.57 -10.43
CA ALA A 164 -0.74 -5.81 -10.96
C ALA A 164 -0.89 -5.97 -12.48
N TRP A 165 0.23 -6.10 -13.18
CA TRP A 165 0.27 -6.25 -14.64
C TRP A 165 1.59 -6.91 -15.08
N CYS A 166 1.75 -7.22 -16.35
CA CYS A 166 2.94 -7.89 -16.88
C CYS A 166 3.51 -7.12 -18.07
N PRO A 167 4.44 -6.16 -17.84
CA PRO A 167 5.15 -5.52 -18.92
C PRO A 167 6.07 -6.52 -19.63
N PRO A 168 6.42 -6.29 -20.90
CA PRO A 168 7.25 -7.24 -21.68
C PRO A 168 8.62 -7.54 -21.04
N HIS A 169 9.14 -6.61 -20.25
CA HIS A 169 10.44 -6.71 -19.56
C HIS A 169 10.33 -7.03 -18.07
N ALA A 170 9.17 -7.49 -17.61
CA ALA A 170 8.96 -7.82 -16.20
C ALA A 170 9.85 -8.99 -15.76
N LEU A 171 10.33 -8.91 -14.52
CA LEU A 171 10.95 -10.04 -13.84
C LEU A 171 9.90 -11.14 -13.62
N GLN A 172 10.35 -12.40 -13.68
CA GLN A 172 9.49 -13.56 -13.46
C GLN A 172 8.22 -13.56 -14.35
N PRO A 173 8.35 -13.50 -15.69
CA PRO A 173 7.22 -13.38 -16.62
C PRO A 173 6.24 -14.57 -16.54
N HIS A 174 6.67 -15.71 -15.94
CA HIS A 174 5.85 -16.90 -15.74
C HIS A 174 4.81 -16.76 -14.60
N LEU A 175 4.96 -15.75 -13.73
CA LEU A 175 3.98 -15.52 -12.67
C LEU A 175 2.74 -14.80 -13.22
N GLY A 176 1.57 -15.30 -12.86
CA GLY A 176 0.29 -14.68 -13.19
C GLY A 176 0.07 -13.31 -12.53
N ILE A 177 -0.91 -12.60 -13.02
CA ILE A 177 -1.36 -11.32 -12.48
C ILE A 177 -2.34 -11.59 -11.34
N HIS A 178 -2.21 -10.84 -10.22
CA HIS A 178 -3.09 -10.92 -9.06
C HIS A 178 -4.16 -9.81 -9.12
N HIS A 179 -4.83 -9.70 -10.26
CA HIS A 179 -5.84 -8.66 -10.49
C HIS A 179 -7.11 -9.32 -11.05
N PRO A 180 -8.30 -8.99 -10.52
CA PRO A 180 -8.58 -8.14 -9.37
C PRO A 180 -8.14 -8.77 -8.04
N LEU A 181 -7.83 -7.92 -7.05
CA LEU A 181 -7.43 -8.35 -5.72
C LEU A 181 -8.64 -8.48 -4.82
N ARG A 182 -8.98 -9.69 -4.42
CA ARG A 182 -10.05 -9.97 -3.49
C ARG A 182 -9.54 -10.04 -2.06
N LEU A 183 -10.22 -9.34 -1.15
CA LEU A 183 -9.93 -9.33 0.27
C LEU A 183 -11.17 -9.72 1.06
N GLU A 184 -10.97 -10.48 2.12
CA GLU A 184 -12.05 -10.94 2.99
C GLU A 184 -11.62 -10.84 4.45
N VAL A 185 -12.57 -10.55 5.32
CA VAL A 185 -12.44 -10.72 6.78
C VAL A 185 -13.10 -12.05 7.13
N VAL A 186 -12.35 -12.95 7.71
CA VAL A 186 -12.79 -14.32 7.99
C VAL A 186 -12.86 -14.58 9.49
N ASP A 187 -13.95 -15.15 9.94
CA ASP A 187 -14.08 -15.76 11.27
C ASP A 187 -13.61 -17.23 11.15
N THR A 188 -12.42 -17.50 11.68
CA THR A 188 -11.81 -18.83 11.58
C THR A 188 -12.53 -19.88 12.41
N TRP A 189 -13.26 -19.48 13.47
CA TRP A 189 -14.03 -20.43 14.29
C TRP A 189 -15.28 -20.92 13.56
N ALA A 190 -15.89 -20.03 12.77
CA ALA A 190 -17.05 -20.35 11.97
C ALA A 190 -16.70 -20.77 10.53
N GLU A 191 -15.42 -20.73 10.13
CA GLU A 191 -14.90 -20.97 8.78
C GLU A 191 -15.68 -20.17 7.70
N ARG A 192 -16.04 -18.91 8.00
CA ARG A 192 -16.85 -18.09 7.09
C ARG A 192 -16.30 -16.67 6.93
N ALA A 193 -16.52 -16.11 5.76
CA ALA A 193 -16.32 -14.69 5.53
C ALA A 193 -17.37 -13.87 6.31
N LEU A 194 -16.93 -12.85 7.05
CA LEU A 194 -17.79 -11.84 7.66
C LEU A 194 -18.15 -10.75 6.66
N GLY A 195 -17.31 -10.55 5.64
CA GLY A 195 -17.49 -9.62 4.57
C GLY A 195 -16.29 -9.64 3.63
N GLY A 196 -16.47 -9.12 2.42
CA GLY A 196 -15.44 -9.08 1.40
C GLY A 196 -15.51 -7.83 0.54
N CYS A 197 -14.41 -7.55 -0.12
CA CYS A 197 -14.29 -6.50 -1.11
C CYS A 197 -13.31 -6.89 -2.21
N THR A 198 -13.50 -6.28 -3.36
CA THR A 198 -12.64 -6.45 -4.52
C THR A 198 -12.03 -5.11 -4.90
N TYR A 199 -10.71 -5.09 -5.05
CA TYR A 199 -9.96 -3.94 -5.54
C TYR A 199 -9.46 -4.21 -6.97
N HIS A 200 -9.77 -3.28 -7.86
CA HIS A 200 -9.33 -3.27 -9.24
C HIS A 200 -8.22 -2.23 -9.42
N VAL A 201 -7.04 -2.65 -9.86
CA VAL A 201 -5.92 -1.74 -10.19
C VAL A 201 -6.33 -0.81 -11.35
N TRP A 202 -7.08 -1.35 -12.32
CA TRP A 202 -7.68 -0.64 -13.45
C TRP A 202 -9.18 -0.47 -13.21
N HIS A 203 -9.80 0.45 -13.94
CA HIS A 203 -11.26 0.51 -13.94
C HIS A 203 -11.83 -0.83 -14.44
N PRO A 204 -12.78 -1.48 -13.72
CA PRO A 204 -13.27 -2.81 -14.08
C PRO A 204 -13.90 -2.89 -15.48
N GLU A 205 -14.48 -1.79 -15.96
CA GLU A 205 -15.04 -1.68 -17.31
C GLU A 205 -14.04 -1.15 -18.35
N GLY A 206 -12.75 -1.14 -18.04
CA GLY A 206 -11.71 -0.65 -18.95
C GLY A 206 -11.75 0.85 -19.25
N ARG A 207 -12.52 1.65 -18.51
CA ARG A 207 -12.66 3.08 -18.76
C ARG A 207 -11.35 3.82 -18.57
N ALA A 208 -10.96 4.57 -19.60
CA ALA A 208 -9.93 5.59 -19.52
C ALA A 208 -10.56 6.98 -19.39
N PHE A 209 -9.92 7.84 -18.63
CA PHE A 209 -10.35 9.24 -18.50
C PHE A 209 -9.50 10.12 -19.42
N GLU A 210 -10.14 10.87 -20.30
CA GLU A 210 -9.46 11.75 -21.26
C GLU A 210 -8.62 12.85 -20.62
N ARG A 211 -8.98 13.23 -19.39
CA ARG A 211 -8.28 14.28 -18.64
C ARG A 211 -8.16 13.97 -17.16
N ALA A 212 -7.16 14.57 -16.55
CA ALA A 212 -6.94 14.48 -15.10
C ALA A 212 -8.15 15.06 -14.33
N PRO A 213 -8.42 14.55 -13.11
CA PRO A 213 -9.47 15.10 -12.27
C PRO A 213 -9.15 16.55 -11.88
N LEU A 214 -10.16 17.44 -11.93
CA LEU A 214 -9.99 18.85 -11.60
C LEU A 214 -10.04 19.10 -10.09
N THR A 215 -10.69 18.22 -9.33
CA THR A 215 -10.86 18.35 -7.88
C THR A 215 -10.48 17.10 -7.14
N ALA A 216 -10.16 17.24 -5.84
CA ALA A 216 -9.90 16.08 -4.97
C ALA A 216 -11.14 15.18 -4.84
N LEU A 217 -12.34 15.75 -4.88
CA LEU A 217 -13.59 14.99 -4.84
C LEU A 217 -13.77 14.13 -6.09
N GLU A 218 -13.52 14.69 -7.27
CA GLU A 218 -13.56 13.94 -8.53
C GLU A 218 -12.52 12.81 -8.52
N ALA A 219 -11.30 13.09 -8.07
CA ALA A 219 -10.27 12.08 -7.94
C ALA A 219 -10.68 10.96 -6.98
N ALA A 220 -11.34 11.28 -5.86
CA ALA A 220 -11.85 10.31 -4.92
C ALA A 220 -12.98 9.47 -5.54
N ALA A 221 -13.92 10.07 -6.24
CA ALA A 221 -15.01 9.38 -6.94
C ALA A 221 -14.47 8.40 -8.00
N ARG A 222 -13.47 8.82 -8.80
CA ARG A 222 -12.81 7.92 -9.78
C ARG A 222 -12.09 6.74 -9.11
N ARG A 223 -11.48 6.94 -7.94
CA ARG A 223 -10.86 5.83 -7.17
C ARG A 223 -11.89 4.86 -6.62
N GLN A 224 -13.03 5.35 -6.12
CA GLN A 224 -14.10 4.50 -5.59
C GLN A 224 -14.65 3.53 -6.62
N GLN A 225 -14.60 3.85 -7.91
CA GLN A 225 -15.02 2.95 -8.99
C GLN A 225 -14.14 1.70 -9.11
N ARG A 226 -12.97 1.69 -8.48
CA ARG A 226 -12.07 0.54 -8.43
C ARG A 226 -12.26 -0.33 -7.18
N PHE A 227 -13.23 0.00 -6.34
CA PHE A 227 -13.48 -0.71 -5.09
C PHE A 227 -14.94 -1.13 -5.02
N THR A 228 -15.15 -2.44 -4.83
CA THR A 228 -16.48 -3.03 -4.77
C THR A 228 -16.62 -3.82 -3.47
N LEU A 229 -17.76 -3.65 -2.78
CA LEU A 229 -18.14 -4.50 -1.66
C LEU A 229 -18.91 -5.70 -2.23
N ASP A 230 -18.47 -6.93 -1.94
CA ASP A 230 -19.04 -8.15 -2.52
C ASP A 230 -19.61 -9.13 -1.48
N GLY A 231 -19.68 -8.72 -0.21
CA GLY A 231 -20.26 -9.52 0.88
C GLY A 231 -19.40 -10.69 1.35
N GLY A 232 -18.29 -10.98 0.67
CA GLY A 232 -17.43 -12.13 0.96
C GLY A 232 -17.89 -13.43 0.31
N SER A 233 -17.13 -14.51 0.54
CA SER A 233 -17.45 -15.84 0.01
C SER A 233 -18.71 -16.42 0.66
N PRO A 234 -19.67 -16.94 -0.10
CA PRO A 234 -20.80 -17.69 0.44
C PRO A 234 -20.40 -19.10 0.91
N TRP A 235 -19.22 -19.57 0.57
CA TRP A 235 -18.70 -20.89 0.90
C TRP A 235 -17.76 -20.82 2.10
N PRO A 236 -17.53 -21.95 2.82
CA PRO A 236 -16.51 -22.00 3.86
C PRO A 236 -15.16 -21.48 3.37
N VAL A 237 -14.56 -20.58 4.14
CA VAL A 237 -13.26 -19.96 3.81
C VAL A 237 -12.22 -20.48 4.79
N ARG A 238 -11.24 -21.19 4.27
CA ARG A 238 -10.04 -21.57 5.01
C ARG A 238 -8.89 -20.71 4.51
N ALA A 239 -8.42 -19.81 5.37
CA ALA A 239 -7.24 -19.02 5.07
C ALA A 239 -6.01 -19.93 4.90
N ILE A 240 -5.25 -19.72 3.84
CA ILE A 240 -3.98 -20.42 3.64
C ILE A 240 -2.91 -19.66 4.43
N PRO A 241 -2.36 -20.23 5.52
CA PRO A 241 -1.30 -19.57 6.26
C PRO A 241 -0.03 -19.52 5.40
N LEU A 242 0.58 -18.35 5.31
CA LEU A 242 1.87 -18.17 4.68
C LEU A 242 2.84 -17.56 5.70
N ALA A 243 3.94 -18.27 5.96
CA ALA A 243 4.97 -17.74 6.86
C ALA A 243 5.48 -16.38 6.34
N PRO A 244 5.50 -15.33 7.18
CA PRO A 244 6.04 -14.03 6.80
C PRO A 244 7.47 -14.16 6.29
N HIS A 245 7.83 -13.35 5.31
CA HIS A 245 9.21 -13.31 4.83
C HIS A 245 10.11 -12.69 5.92
N PRO A 246 11.28 -13.26 6.25
CA PRO A 246 12.17 -12.72 7.28
C PRO A 246 12.53 -11.25 7.07
N ASP A 247 12.74 -10.84 5.81
CA ASP A 247 13.09 -9.48 5.43
C ASP A 247 11.87 -8.57 5.23
N ALA A 248 10.65 -9.12 5.20
CA ALA A 248 9.42 -8.37 4.99
C ALA A 248 8.27 -8.95 5.83
N PRO A 249 8.42 -8.98 7.17
CA PRO A 249 7.46 -9.64 8.06
C PRO A 249 6.08 -8.95 8.11
N MET A 250 5.98 -7.70 7.69
CA MET A 250 4.74 -6.92 7.67
C MET A 250 4.04 -6.93 6.32
N THR A 251 4.60 -7.58 5.29
CA THR A 251 4.05 -7.59 3.94
C THR A 251 3.82 -9.02 3.47
N LEU A 252 2.56 -9.33 3.12
CA LEU A 252 2.24 -10.51 2.32
C LEU A 252 2.69 -10.27 0.88
N ASP A 253 3.54 -11.14 0.35
CA ASP A 253 3.90 -11.14 -1.07
C ASP A 253 3.16 -12.28 -1.77
N LEU A 254 2.11 -11.95 -2.52
CA LEU A 254 1.28 -12.94 -3.20
C LEU A 254 2.01 -13.73 -4.28
N ARG A 255 3.14 -13.25 -4.78
CA ARG A 255 3.98 -14.03 -5.72
C ARG A 255 4.50 -15.30 -5.09
N ARG A 256 4.71 -15.31 -3.77
CA ARG A 256 5.16 -16.50 -3.03
C ARG A 256 4.04 -17.53 -2.84
N ALA A 257 2.80 -17.07 -2.84
CA ALA A 257 1.63 -17.94 -2.72
C ALA A 257 1.25 -18.59 -4.05
N SER A 258 1.61 -17.95 -5.17
CA SER A 258 1.26 -18.39 -6.53
C SER A 258 2.03 -19.62 -7.03
N VAL A 259 2.99 -20.12 -6.29
CA VAL A 259 3.82 -21.27 -6.68
C VAL A 259 3.02 -22.59 -6.81
N GLY A 260 1.75 -22.60 -6.44
CA GLY A 260 0.87 -23.78 -6.56
C GLY A 260 -0.49 -23.53 -7.23
N ALA A 261 -0.80 -22.30 -7.62
CA ALA A 261 -2.06 -22.01 -8.30
C ALA A 261 -1.91 -22.20 -9.82
N PRO A 262 -2.88 -22.85 -10.50
CA PRO A 262 -2.86 -22.94 -11.94
C PRO A 262 -2.92 -21.54 -12.56
N MET A 263 -1.98 -21.26 -13.46
CA MET A 263 -1.97 -20.02 -14.24
C MET A 263 -3.30 -19.83 -14.96
N PRO A 264 -3.96 -18.66 -14.87
CA PRO A 264 -5.00 -18.32 -15.84
C PRO A 264 -4.38 -18.39 -17.23
N ARG A 265 -5.04 -19.12 -18.14
CA ARG A 265 -4.57 -19.28 -19.52
C ARG A 265 -4.63 -17.93 -20.25
N PRO A 266 -3.78 -17.67 -21.26
CA PRO A 266 -3.79 -16.42 -22.02
C PRO A 266 -5.16 -16.05 -22.66
N GLY A 267 -6.13 -16.95 -22.67
CA GLY A 267 -7.51 -16.71 -23.15
C GLY A 267 -8.52 -16.36 -22.06
N ASP A 268 -8.16 -16.48 -20.80
CA ASP A 268 -9.07 -16.14 -19.68
C ASP A 268 -9.12 -14.62 -19.42
N TRP A 269 -8.35 -13.87 -20.17
CA TRP A 269 -8.32 -12.40 -20.17
C TRP A 269 -8.90 -11.85 -21.49
N ALA A 270 -10.11 -12.22 -21.81
CA ALA A 270 -10.86 -11.48 -22.81
C ALA A 270 -11.47 -10.26 -22.11
N PRO A 271 -11.23 -9.01 -22.61
CA PRO A 271 -12.06 -7.89 -22.19
C PRO A 271 -13.50 -8.25 -22.52
N PRO A 272 -14.47 -7.90 -21.66
CA PRO A 272 -15.86 -8.05 -22.04
C PRO A 272 -16.06 -7.29 -23.34
N ASP A 273 -16.51 -8.02 -24.34
CA ASP A 273 -16.82 -7.69 -25.73
C ASP A 273 -16.49 -6.26 -26.20
N ALA A 274 -15.58 -6.18 -27.19
CA ALA A 274 -15.37 -5.00 -28.01
C ALA A 274 -16.60 -4.69 -28.86
#